data_650938a60159fad5b290d443dc4243a7
#
_entry.id   650938a60159fad5b290d443dc4243a7
#
_cell.length_a   1.000
_cell.length_b   1.000
_cell.length_c   1.000
_cell.angle_alpha   90.00
_cell.angle_beta   90.00
_cell.angle_gamma   90.00
#
_symmetry.space_group_name_H-M   'P 1'
#
loop_
_entity.id
_entity.type
_entity.pdbx_description
1 polymer ?
#
loop_
_entity_poly.entity_id
_entity_poly.type
_entity_poly.pdbx_seq_one_letter_code
_entity_poly.pdbx_strand_id
1 'polypeptide(L)'
;MKNFKDKTAVITGAGSGMGRYLAILLAKDGADVVVCDVNEDTLNKTLEMLKQYNVSVSSHVLDVAIKEDIEALPGKVIEQHGKVDLVFNNAGVTTGGHFQDMDEKYWDWVMGVNFHGVVNSTRAFIPHMIDRPEAAIVNTSSIFGMVAVPGQSAYHATKFAVRGFTESLALEMADTNPNLQIHCVHPGHIGTNIAGTARMDDRVAKKVIEDGKKSIFTWKPPTSLEEMGHEFKQGGMHPSKAAKIILSGVKKNKRRIFIGLDARLLDLSQRLFPKHYHKTWILFVPFLLLFRDKKPLRSLD
;
A
#
# COMPACT_ATOMS: atom_id res chain seq x y z
N MET A 1 -7.91 -19.40 1.78
CA MET A 1 -9.04 -18.79 2.54
C MET A 1 -10.21 -18.54 1.62
N LYS A 2 -11.41 -19.09 1.90
CA LYS A 2 -12.57 -18.98 0.98
C LYS A 2 -13.43 -17.73 1.23
N ASN A 3 -13.56 -17.31 2.47
CA ASN A 3 -14.30 -16.11 2.89
C ASN A 3 -13.60 -15.46 4.09
N PHE A 4 -14.06 -14.28 4.50
CA PHE A 4 -13.51 -13.54 5.62
C PHE A 4 -14.46 -13.49 6.85
N LYS A 5 -15.63 -14.12 6.75
CA LYS A 5 -16.60 -14.16 7.84
C LYS A 5 -15.96 -14.79 9.09
N ASP A 6 -16.22 -14.18 10.24
CA ASP A 6 -15.70 -14.60 11.56
C ASP A 6 -14.15 -14.57 11.66
N LYS A 7 -13.46 -13.88 10.77
CA LYS A 7 -12.02 -13.61 10.83
C LYS A 7 -11.76 -12.26 11.51
N THR A 8 -10.59 -12.11 12.13
CA THR A 8 -10.12 -10.83 12.67
C THR A 8 -9.01 -10.29 11.77
N ALA A 9 -9.18 -9.08 11.23
CA ALA A 9 -8.28 -8.45 10.29
C ALA A 9 -7.70 -7.15 10.85
N VAL A 10 -6.38 -7.04 10.88
CA VAL A 10 -5.63 -5.84 11.24
C VAL A 10 -5.20 -5.12 9.96
N ILE A 11 -5.46 -3.82 9.85
CA ILE A 11 -5.14 -3.01 8.67
C ILE A 11 -4.38 -1.75 9.10
N THR A 12 -3.12 -1.60 8.67
CA THR A 12 -2.36 -0.37 8.83
C THR A 12 -2.60 0.61 7.68
N GLY A 13 -2.54 1.93 7.95
CA GLY A 13 -2.89 2.95 6.96
C GLY A 13 -4.38 2.91 6.60
N ALA A 14 -5.23 2.60 7.58
CA ALA A 14 -6.67 2.42 7.38
C ALA A 14 -7.46 3.74 7.38
N GLY A 15 -6.84 4.86 7.69
CA GLY A 15 -7.47 6.18 7.69
C GLY A 15 -7.88 6.66 6.30
N SER A 16 -7.31 6.12 5.22
CA SER A 16 -7.60 6.56 3.86
C SER A 16 -7.34 5.49 2.79
N GLY A 17 -7.60 5.83 1.54
CA GLY A 17 -7.16 5.07 0.36
C GLY A 17 -7.53 3.58 0.40
N MET A 18 -6.58 2.73 0.04
CA MET A 18 -6.80 1.28 -0.03
C MET A 18 -7.09 0.68 1.35
N GLY A 19 -6.41 1.15 2.42
CA GLY A 19 -6.59 0.63 3.78
C GLY A 19 -8.02 0.83 4.29
N ARG A 20 -8.61 2.01 4.10
CA ARG A 20 -10.01 2.29 4.40
C ARG A 20 -10.96 1.32 3.69
N TYR A 21 -10.77 1.13 2.38
CA TYR A 21 -11.66 0.24 1.62
C TYR A 21 -11.41 -1.25 1.90
N LEU A 22 -10.20 -1.65 2.32
CA LEU A 22 -9.96 -2.99 2.85
C LEU A 22 -10.80 -3.22 4.11
N ALA A 23 -10.76 -2.27 5.07
CA ALA A 23 -11.56 -2.35 6.30
C ALA A 23 -13.07 -2.45 6.00
N ILE A 24 -13.59 -1.56 5.14
CA ILE A 24 -15.02 -1.54 4.76
C ILE A 24 -15.43 -2.87 4.10
N LEU A 25 -14.64 -3.40 3.17
CA LEU A 25 -14.99 -4.63 2.46
C LEU A 25 -14.87 -5.87 3.33
N LEU A 26 -13.90 -5.91 4.25
CA LEU A 26 -13.76 -6.99 5.23
C LEU A 26 -14.92 -6.98 6.21
N ALA A 27 -15.29 -5.82 6.78
CA ALA A 27 -16.46 -5.68 7.64
C ALA A 27 -17.76 -6.09 6.92
N LYS A 28 -17.91 -5.72 5.65
CA LYS A 28 -19.03 -6.13 4.81
C LYS A 28 -19.10 -7.65 4.59
N ASP A 29 -17.94 -8.33 4.50
CA ASP A 29 -17.83 -9.79 4.39
C ASP A 29 -17.98 -10.51 5.76
N GLY A 30 -18.22 -9.75 6.87
CA GLY A 30 -18.46 -10.28 8.23
C GLY A 30 -17.17 -10.56 9.02
N ALA A 31 -16.06 -9.90 8.68
CA ALA A 31 -14.84 -9.94 9.47
C ALA A 31 -14.85 -8.84 10.54
N ASP A 32 -14.34 -9.14 11.73
CA ASP A 32 -13.96 -8.14 12.71
C ASP A 32 -12.73 -7.37 12.20
N VAL A 33 -12.69 -6.06 12.41
CA VAL A 33 -11.64 -5.22 11.86
C VAL A 33 -10.96 -4.35 12.92
N VAL A 34 -9.64 -4.35 12.87
CA VAL A 34 -8.77 -3.49 13.65
C VAL A 34 -8.13 -2.50 12.69
N VAL A 35 -8.46 -1.21 12.85
CA VAL A 35 -7.99 -0.16 11.95
C VAL A 35 -6.91 0.68 12.64
N CYS A 36 -5.75 0.82 11.98
CA CYS A 36 -4.61 1.57 12.50
C CYS A 36 -4.19 2.67 11.51
N ASP A 37 -3.94 3.86 12.01
CA ASP A 37 -3.39 4.98 11.24
C ASP A 37 -2.68 5.95 12.17
N VAL A 38 -1.75 6.74 11.66
CA VAL A 38 -1.09 7.82 12.41
C VAL A 38 -1.98 9.06 12.51
N ASN A 39 -2.94 9.21 11.60
CA ASN A 39 -3.84 10.35 11.54
C ASN A 39 -5.22 9.99 12.12
N GLU A 40 -5.49 10.50 13.33
CA GLU A 40 -6.71 10.23 14.09
C GLU A 40 -7.98 10.72 13.36
N ASP A 41 -7.95 11.92 12.76
CA ASP A 41 -9.12 12.49 12.07
C ASP A 41 -9.59 11.61 10.89
N THR A 42 -8.63 11.13 10.10
CA THR A 42 -8.95 10.26 8.96
C THR A 42 -9.34 8.86 9.40
N LEU A 43 -8.77 8.39 10.53
CA LEU A 43 -9.14 7.11 11.14
C LEU A 43 -10.58 7.16 11.67
N ASN A 44 -10.96 8.25 12.35
CA ASN A 44 -12.32 8.47 12.85
C ASN A 44 -13.36 8.48 11.72
N LYS A 45 -13.03 9.07 10.55
CA LYS A 45 -13.89 8.98 9.36
C LYS A 45 -14.09 7.52 8.89
N THR A 46 -13.07 6.70 8.98
CA THR A 46 -13.18 5.27 8.65
C THR A 46 -14.06 4.53 9.67
N LEU A 47 -13.91 4.83 10.97
CA LEU A 47 -14.74 4.26 12.03
C LEU A 47 -16.24 4.58 11.81
N GLU A 48 -16.57 5.82 11.47
CA GLU A 48 -17.97 6.20 11.17
C GLU A 48 -18.54 5.35 10.01
N MET A 49 -17.75 5.12 8.96
CA MET A 49 -18.18 4.28 7.84
C MET A 49 -18.34 2.80 8.22
N LEU A 50 -17.67 2.33 9.27
CA LEU A 50 -17.75 0.96 9.73
C LEU A 50 -18.95 0.68 10.64
N LYS A 51 -19.53 1.70 11.27
CA LYS A 51 -20.70 1.57 12.18
C LYS A 51 -21.92 0.88 11.58
N GLN A 52 -22.08 0.92 10.26
CA GLN A 52 -23.19 0.29 9.55
C GLN A 52 -23.08 -1.24 9.46
N TYR A 53 -21.93 -1.83 9.81
CA TYR A 53 -21.71 -3.28 9.73
C TYR A 53 -21.79 -3.91 11.11
N ASN A 54 -22.42 -5.08 11.21
CA ASN A 54 -22.57 -5.83 12.47
C ASN A 54 -21.35 -6.72 12.73
N VAL A 55 -20.21 -6.09 13.01
CA VAL A 55 -18.91 -6.73 13.32
C VAL A 55 -18.22 -5.98 14.46
N SER A 56 -17.29 -6.63 15.14
CA SER A 56 -16.46 -5.95 16.13
C SER A 56 -15.42 -5.06 15.43
N VAL A 57 -15.30 -3.82 15.91
CA VAL A 57 -14.36 -2.83 15.36
C VAL A 57 -13.56 -2.22 16.49
N SER A 58 -12.23 -2.21 16.33
CA SER A 58 -11.34 -1.43 17.21
C SER A 58 -10.39 -0.55 16.40
N SER A 59 -9.85 0.50 17.02
CA SER A 59 -8.95 1.43 16.38
C SER A 59 -7.74 1.77 17.24
N HIS A 60 -6.60 1.97 16.59
CA HIS A 60 -5.36 2.37 17.24
C HIS A 60 -4.68 3.48 16.45
N VAL A 61 -4.50 4.63 17.09
CA VAL A 61 -3.65 5.71 16.55
C VAL A 61 -2.21 5.33 16.87
N LEU A 62 -1.42 5.04 15.83
CA LEU A 62 -0.03 4.63 15.96
C LEU A 62 0.78 4.95 14.70
N ASP A 63 2.08 5.15 14.88
CA ASP A 63 3.04 5.24 13.77
C ASP A 63 3.73 3.88 13.57
N VAL A 64 3.56 3.29 12.39
CA VAL A 64 4.20 2.00 12.06
C VAL A 64 5.73 2.05 12.04
N ALA A 65 6.32 3.26 11.96
CA ALA A 65 7.77 3.46 12.05
C ALA A 65 8.28 3.32 13.50
N ILE A 66 7.42 3.49 14.51
CA ILE A 66 7.76 3.30 15.92
C ILE A 66 7.62 1.81 16.24
N LYS A 67 8.76 1.18 16.51
CA LYS A 67 8.85 -0.27 16.71
C LYS A 67 8.02 -0.73 17.90
N GLU A 68 8.09 0.01 19.00
CA GLU A 68 7.40 -0.27 20.26
C GLU A 68 5.88 -0.27 20.09
N ASP A 69 5.34 0.66 19.31
CA ASP A 69 3.91 0.74 19.00
C ASP A 69 3.42 -0.51 18.27
N ILE A 70 4.21 -0.97 17.30
CA ILE A 70 3.89 -2.15 16.50
C ILE A 70 4.07 -3.44 17.30
N GLU A 71 5.09 -3.55 18.15
CA GLU A 71 5.32 -4.72 19.00
C GLU A 71 4.23 -4.91 20.06
N ALA A 72 3.64 -3.81 20.56
CA ALA A 72 2.54 -3.84 21.51
C ALA A 72 1.16 -4.14 20.87
N LEU A 73 1.01 -3.96 19.56
CA LEU A 73 -0.29 -4.05 18.89
C LEU A 73 -0.92 -5.45 18.95
N PRO A 74 -0.21 -6.58 18.71
CA PRO A 74 -0.81 -7.91 18.77
C PRO A 74 -1.49 -8.23 20.12
N GLY A 75 -0.86 -7.85 21.24
CA GLY A 75 -1.43 -8.04 22.57
C GLY A 75 -2.78 -7.34 22.72
N LYS A 76 -2.86 -6.06 22.29
CA LYS A 76 -4.11 -5.27 22.33
C LYS A 76 -5.20 -5.89 21.45
N VAL A 77 -4.82 -6.40 20.28
CA VAL A 77 -5.77 -7.05 19.35
C VAL A 77 -6.29 -8.36 19.94
N ILE A 78 -5.43 -9.17 20.51
CA ILE A 78 -5.84 -10.45 21.16
C ILE A 78 -6.76 -10.19 22.36
N GLU A 79 -6.46 -9.17 23.17
CA GLU A 79 -7.31 -8.78 24.29
C GLU A 79 -8.73 -8.38 23.83
N GLN A 80 -8.84 -7.64 22.74
CA GLN A 80 -10.12 -7.10 22.23
C GLN A 80 -10.91 -8.08 21.37
N HIS A 81 -10.24 -8.91 20.59
CA HIS A 81 -10.86 -9.77 19.56
C HIS A 81 -10.57 -11.27 19.74
N GLY A 82 -9.73 -11.66 20.72
CA GLY A 82 -9.38 -13.05 21.02
C GLY A 82 -8.44 -13.72 20.00
N LYS A 83 -8.24 -13.14 18.82
CA LYS A 83 -7.45 -13.75 17.72
C LYS A 83 -7.02 -12.74 16.67
N VAL A 84 -6.06 -13.16 15.82
CA VAL A 84 -5.71 -12.48 14.55
C VAL A 84 -5.65 -13.52 13.44
N ASP A 85 -6.34 -13.29 12.35
CA ASP A 85 -6.34 -14.16 11.16
C ASP A 85 -5.73 -13.49 9.94
N LEU A 86 -5.81 -12.15 9.86
CA LEU A 86 -5.36 -11.36 8.71
C LEU A 86 -4.60 -10.12 9.16
N VAL A 87 -3.46 -9.86 8.53
CA VAL A 87 -2.70 -8.62 8.72
C VAL A 87 -2.42 -7.99 7.36
N PHE A 88 -2.88 -6.76 7.16
CA PHE A 88 -2.62 -5.96 5.98
C PHE A 88 -1.62 -4.86 6.34
N ASN A 89 -0.37 -5.06 6.01
CA ASN A 89 0.68 -4.06 6.08
C ASN A 89 0.54 -3.13 4.87
N ASN A 90 -0.37 -2.16 5.00
CA ASN A 90 -0.77 -1.28 3.90
C ASN A 90 -0.30 0.17 4.11
N ALA A 91 0.02 0.60 5.33
CA ALA A 91 0.59 1.92 5.58
C ALA A 91 1.78 2.18 4.65
N GLY A 92 1.85 3.39 4.10
CA GLY A 92 2.93 3.76 3.20
C GLY A 92 2.92 5.24 2.85
N VAL A 93 4.11 5.77 2.67
CA VAL A 93 4.40 7.17 2.39
C VAL A 93 5.37 7.30 1.21
N THR A 94 5.53 8.50 0.68
CA THR A 94 6.48 8.79 -0.38
C THR A 94 7.21 10.10 -0.16
N THR A 95 8.38 10.22 -0.78
CA THR A 95 9.13 11.45 -0.96
C THR A 95 9.49 11.59 -2.43
N GLY A 96 9.87 12.77 -2.88
CA GLY A 96 10.30 13.02 -4.26
C GLY A 96 11.59 13.80 -4.31
N GLY A 97 12.19 13.87 -5.51
CA GLY A 97 13.42 14.59 -5.78
C GLY A 97 14.61 13.68 -6.12
N HIS A 98 15.65 14.27 -6.70
CA HIS A 98 16.88 13.54 -6.98
C HIS A 98 17.60 13.16 -5.69
N PHE A 99 18.24 12.00 -5.67
CA PHE A 99 18.92 11.46 -4.49
C PHE A 99 19.94 12.45 -3.87
N GLN A 100 20.70 13.13 -4.71
CA GLN A 100 21.69 14.12 -4.27
C GLN A 100 21.12 15.38 -3.61
N ASP A 101 19.82 15.63 -3.77
CA ASP A 101 19.12 16.79 -3.21
C ASP A 101 18.25 16.39 -2.00
N MET A 102 18.12 15.08 -1.72
CA MET A 102 17.24 14.53 -0.69
C MET A 102 17.92 14.61 0.68
N ASP A 103 17.24 15.19 1.66
CA ASP A 103 17.66 15.16 3.07
C ASP A 103 17.50 13.73 3.64
N GLU A 104 18.49 13.28 4.40
CA GLU A 104 18.54 11.96 5.04
C GLU A 104 17.28 11.67 5.90
N LYS A 105 16.74 12.69 6.58
CA LYS A 105 15.51 12.54 7.39
C LYS A 105 14.30 12.04 6.59
N TYR A 106 14.19 12.41 5.31
CA TYR A 106 13.09 11.92 4.46
C TYR A 106 13.35 10.50 3.93
N TRP A 107 14.63 10.18 3.69
CA TRP A 107 15.05 8.81 3.39
C TRP A 107 14.69 7.88 4.55
N ASP A 108 15.11 8.23 5.76
CA ASP A 108 14.89 7.44 6.96
C ASP A 108 13.40 7.30 7.29
N TRP A 109 12.64 8.40 7.13
CA TRP A 109 11.19 8.36 7.32
C TRP A 109 10.51 7.38 6.35
N VAL A 110 10.86 7.40 5.06
CA VAL A 110 10.28 6.48 4.06
C VAL A 110 10.71 5.04 4.34
N MET A 111 11.98 4.82 4.73
CA MET A 111 12.46 3.50 5.14
C MET A 111 11.74 2.99 6.40
N GLY A 112 11.58 3.85 7.39
CA GLY A 112 10.89 3.55 8.65
C GLY A 112 9.46 3.06 8.42
N VAL A 113 8.67 3.84 7.71
CA VAL A 113 7.26 3.53 7.45
C VAL A 113 7.12 2.34 6.48
N ASN A 114 7.73 2.44 5.29
CA ASN A 114 7.42 1.52 4.19
C ASN A 114 8.08 0.15 4.31
N PHE A 115 9.25 0.05 4.98
CA PHE A 115 9.99 -1.20 5.09
C PHE A 115 10.06 -1.70 6.53
N HIS A 116 10.62 -0.92 7.46
CA HIS A 116 10.73 -1.36 8.86
C HIS A 116 9.37 -1.58 9.51
N GLY A 117 8.38 -0.73 9.24
CA GLY A 117 7.00 -0.93 9.68
C GLY A 117 6.41 -2.26 9.21
N VAL A 118 6.64 -2.65 7.94
CA VAL A 118 6.19 -3.93 7.40
C VAL A 118 6.91 -5.10 8.08
N VAL A 119 8.25 -5.02 8.23
CA VAL A 119 9.05 -6.09 8.85
C VAL A 119 8.69 -6.28 10.31
N ASN A 120 8.60 -5.18 11.08
CA ASN A 120 8.29 -5.21 12.51
C ASN A 120 6.87 -5.73 12.75
N SER A 121 5.88 -5.26 11.99
CA SER A 121 4.51 -5.77 12.06
C SER A 121 4.44 -7.26 11.74
N THR A 122 5.07 -7.69 10.65
CA THR A 122 5.13 -9.11 10.27
C THR A 122 5.72 -9.96 11.39
N ARG A 123 6.84 -9.52 11.97
CA ARG A 123 7.51 -10.22 13.08
C ARG A 123 6.64 -10.30 14.34
N ALA A 124 5.97 -9.19 14.68
CA ALA A 124 5.12 -9.12 15.86
C ALA A 124 3.88 -10.03 15.76
N PHE A 125 3.28 -10.14 14.57
CA PHE A 125 2.04 -10.89 14.40
C PHE A 125 2.23 -12.39 14.12
N ILE A 126 3.33 -12.82 13.49
CA ILE A 126 3.58 -14.23 13.15
C ILE A 126 3.35 -15.18 14.34
N PRO A 127 3.87 -14.94 15.56
CA PRO A 127 3.69 -15.86 16.70
C PRO A 127 2.22 -16.09 17.07
N HIS A 128 1.33 -15.13 16.77
CA HIS A 128 -0.11 -15.21 17.06
C HIS A 128 -0.94 -15.81 15.90
N MET A 129 -0.28 -16.08 14.76
CA MET A 129 -0.94 -16.50 13.53
C MET A 129 -0.52 -17.90 13.05
N ILE A 130 0.63 -18.43 13.48
CA ILE A 130 1.16 -19.72 13.01
C ILE A 130 0.24 -20.88 13.34
N ASP A 131 -0.42 -20.86 14.49
CA ASP A 131 -1.33 -21.91 14.94
C ASP A 131 -2.78 -21.72 14.46
N ARG A 132 -3.04 -20.67 13.67
CA ARG A 132 -4.36 -20.46 13.09
C ARG A 132 -4.63 -21.46 11.96
N PRO A 133 -5.85 -22.04 11.87
CA PRO A 133 -6.20 -22.99 10.80
C PRO A 133 -6.13 -22.36 9.40
N GLU A 134 -6.34 -21.06 9.30
CA GLU A 134 -6.15 -20.26 8.09
C GLU A 134 -5.78 -18.83 8.48
N ALA A 135 -4.62 -18.37 8.08
CA ALA A 135 -4.15 -17.01 8.31
C ALA A 135 -3.47 -16.42 7.07
N ALA A 136 -3.40 -15.09 7.00
CA ALA A 136 -2.66 -14.42 5.92
C ALA A 136 -2.03 -13.10 6.36
N ILE A 137 -0.79 -12.87 5.90
CA ILE A 137 -0.10 -11.57 5.94
C ILE A 137 -0.01 -11.02 4.52
N VAL A 138 -0.43 -9.78 4.35
CA VAL A 138 -0.53 -9.09 3.06
C VAL A 138 0.34 -7.84 3.10
N ASN A 139 1.49 -7.88 2.45
CA ASN A 139 2.46 -6.78 2.42
C ASN A 139 2.31 -5.96 1.14
N THR A 140 2.14 -4.64 1.30
CA THR A 140 1.94 -3.73 0.17
C THR A 140 3.29 -3.19 -0.33
N SER A 141 3.79 -3.80 -1.42
CA SER A 141 4.87 -3.27 -2.24
C SER A 141 4.31 -2.22 -3.23
N SER A 142 4.71 -2.24 -4.46
CA SER A 142 4.28 -1.38 -5.57
C SER A 142 4.74 -2.01 -6.89
N ILE A 143 4.23 -1.50 -8.01
CA ILE A 143 4.93 -1.68 -9.30
C ILE A 143 6.34 -1.08 -9.24
N PHE A 144 6.56 -0.06 -8.42
CA PHE A 144 7.87 0.52 -8.12
C PHE A 144 8.77 -0.36 -7.21
N GLY A 145 8.33 -1.57 -6.87
CA GLY A 145 9.16 -2.68 -6.40
C GLY A 145 9.61 -3.63 -7.52
N MET A 146 9.34 -3.29 -8.80
CA MET A 146 9.73 -4.07 -9.97
C MET A 146 10.46 -3.24 -11.02
N VAL A 147 10.05 -2.00 -11.21
CA VAL A 147 10.64 -1.04 -12.14
C VAL A 147 11.05 0.22 -11.40
N ALA A 148 12.00 0.97 -11.95
CA ALA A 148 12.49 2.20 -11.35
C ALA A 148 12.26 3.41 -12.27
N VAL A 149 12.00 4.57 -11.66
CA VAL A 149 11.91 5.87 -12.32
C VAL A 149 12.81 6.89 -11.59
N PRO A 150 13.29 7.93 -12.26
CA PRO A 150 14.06 9.01 -11.62
C PRO A 150 13.23 9.72 -10.54
N GLY A 151 13.91 10.29 -9.54
CA GLY A 151 13.31 11.14 -8.52
C GLY A 151 12.52 10.42 -7.41
N GLN A 152 12.62 9.09 -7.31
CA GLN A 152 11.88 8.27 -6.36
C GLN A 152 12.76 7.17 -5.70
N SER A 153 14.07 7.41 -5.59
CA SER A 153 15.04 6.37 -5.16
C SER A 153 14.72 5.76 -3.80
N ALA A 154 14.36 6.57 -2.78
CA ALA A 154 13.98 6.08 -1.46
C ALA A 154 12.73 5.19 -1.51
N TYR A 155 11.69 5.62 -2.24
CA TYR A 155 10.46 4.85 -2.40
C TYR A 155 10.74 3.52 -3.11
N HIS A 156 11.51 3.53 -4.22
CA HIS A 156 11.90 2.30 -4.92
C HIS A 156 12.66 1.36 -4.00
N ALA A 157 13.67 1.84 -3.27
CA ALA A 157 14.44 1.04 -2.35
C ALA A 157 13.53 0.28 -1.36
N THR A 158 12.56 0.98 -0.73
CA THR A 158 11.62 0.35 0.21
C THR A 158 10.73 -0.69 -0.47
N LYS A 159 10.20 -0.40 -1.66
CA LYS A 159 9.23 -1.28 -2.32
C LYS A 159 9.90 -2.52 -2.95
N PHE A 160 11.15 -2.42 -3.42
CA PHE A 160 11.98 -3.58 -3.77
C PHE A 160 12.31 -4.41 -2.53
N ALA A 161 12.68 -3.77 -1.41
CA ALA A 161 12.96 -4.47 -0.14
C ALA A 161 11.73 -5.23 0.38
N VAL A 162 10.55 -4.58 0.42
CA VAL A 162 9.28 -5.26 0.82
C VAL A 162 8.98 -6.45 -0.08
N ARG A 163 9.18 -6.33 -1.40
CA ARG A 163 8.99 -7.44 -2.32
C ARG A 163 9.94 -8.60 -1.99
N GLY A 164 11.25 -8.34 -1.92
CA GLY A 164 12.25 -9.38 -1.65
C GLY A 164 11.99 -10.09 -0.32
N PHE A 165 11.75 -9.31 0.75
CA PHE A 165 11.37 -9.81 2.06
C PHE A 165 10.12 -10.71 2.01
N THR A 166 9.05 -10.21 1.39
CA THR A 166 7.77 -10.93 1.34
C THR A 166 7.87 -12.21 0.52
N GLU A 167 8.59 -12.20 -0.60
CA GLU A 167 8.75 -13.39 -1.45
C GLU A 167 9.58 -14.48 -0.75
N SER A 168 10.66 -14.10 -0.03
CA SER A 168 11.44 -15.04 0.78
C SER A 168 10.59 -15.64 1.91
N LEU A 169 9.91 -14.80 2.70
CA LEU A 169 9.05 -15.23 3.78
C LEU A 169 7.92 -16.16 3.29
N ALA A 170 7.36 -15.92 2.10
CA ALA A 170 6.34 -16.76 1.52
C ALA A 170 6.83 -18.19 1.20
N LEU A 171 8.10 -18.35 0.90
CA LEU A 171 8.73 -19.67 0.69
C LEU A 171 8.99 -20.35 2.03
N GLU A 172 9.50 -19.63 3.02
CA GLU A 172 9.75 -20.13 4.38
C GLU A 172 8.44 -20.62 5.04
N MET A 173 7.38 -19.82 4.97
CA MET A 173 6.08 -20.18 5.55
C MET A 173 5.40 -21.32 4.78
N ALA A 174 5.58 -21.43 3.48
CA ALA A 174 5.03 -22.54 2.70
C ALA A 174 5.62 -23.90 3.12
N ASP A 175 6.86 -23.91 3.60
CA ASP A 175 7.55 -25.11 4.08
C ASP A 175 7.21 -25.41 5.56
N THR A 176 7.24 -24.38 6.42
CA THR A 176 7.14 -24.55 7.88
C THR A 176 5.73 -24.41 8.43
N ASN A 177 4.91 -23.52 7.86
CA ASN A 177 3.58 -23.15 8.35
C ASN A 177 2.60 -22.89 7.18
N PRO A 178 2.19 -23.93 6.44
CA PRO A 178 1.44 -23.79 5.18
C PRO A 178 0.04 -23.16 5.36
N ASN A 179 -0.48 -23.09 6.57
CA ASN A 179 -1.74 -22.44 6.89
C ASN A 179 -1.61 -20.90 6.96
N LEU A 180 -0.38 -20.37 7.12
CA LEU A 180 -0.09 -18.93 7.10
C LEU A 180 0.34 -18.50 5.69
N GLN A 181 -0.60 -17.92 4.95
CA GLN A 181 -0.37 -17.42 3.59
C GLN A 181 0.33 -16.07 3.61
N ILE A 182 1.33 -15.88 2.75
CA ILE A 182 2.05 -14.61 2.62
C ILE A 182 1.85 -14.07 1.20
N HIS A 183 1.37 -12.82 1.11
CA HIS A 183 1.03 -12.16 -0.14
C HIS A 183 1.80 -10.86 -0.32
N CYS A 184 2.35 -10.65 -1.51
CA CYS A 184 2.93 -9.38 -1.94
C CYS A 184 2.00 -8.67 -2.92
N VAL A 185 1.55 -7.47 -2.55
CA VAL A 185 0.67 -6.65 -3.39
C VAL A 185 1.50 -5.67 -4.20
N HIS A 186 1.22 -5.58 -5.49
CA HIS A 186 1.89 -4.70 -6.45
C HIS A 186 0.87 -3.76 -7.10
N PRO A 187 0.49 -2.66 -6.43
CA PRO A 187 -0.37 -1.64 -7.04
C PRO A 187 0.35 -0.92 -8.17
N GLY A 188 -0.36 -0.70 -9.29
CA GLY A 188 -0.03 0.30 -10.27
C GLY A 188 -0.51 1.68 -9.81
N HIS A 189 -1.03 2.50 -10.73
CA HIS A 189 -1.54 3.82 -10.40
C HIS A 189 -2.92 3.73 -9.71
N ILE A 190 -2.92 3.91 -8.39
CA ILE A 190 -4.13 3.95 -7.56
C ILE A 190 -4.40 5.38 -7.09
N GLY A 191 -5.63 5.85 -7.23
CA GLY A 191 -6.07 7.19 -6.86
C GLY A 191 -6.16 7.39 -5.34
N THR A 192 -5.02 7.29 -4.64
CA THR A 192 -4.87 7.58 -3.21
C THR A 192 -4.26 8.96 -3.00
N ASN A 193 -4.20 9.42 -1.76
CA ASN A 193 -3.59 10.70 -1.42
C ASN A 193 -2.07 10.63 -1.20
N ILE A 194 -1.42 9.52 -1.55
CA ILE A 194 0.00 9.29 -1.24
C ILE A 194 0.93 10.38 -1.81
N ALA A 195 0.63 10.88 -3.02
CA ALA A 195 1.39 11.98 -3.62
C ALA A 195 1.12 13.33 -2.94
N GLY A 196 -0.12 13.57 -2.48
CA GLY A 196 -0.50 14.80 -1.77
C GLY A 196 0.05 14.87 -0.34
N THR A 197 0.47 13.74 0.24
CA THR A 197 1.11 13.66 1.57
C THR A 197 2.62 13.44 1.52
N ALA A 198 3.22 13.57 0.33
CA ALA A 198 4.66 13.47 0.17
C ALA A 198 5.39 14.54 0.99
N ARG A 199 6.49 14.17 1.63
CA ARG A 199 7.34 15.10 2.40
C ARG A 199 8.65 15.33 1.67
N MET A 200 9.04 16.57 1.55
CA MET A 200 10.33 17.02 1.00
C MET A 200 10.58 18.47 1.37
N ASP A 201 11.82 18.94 1.26
CA ASP A 201 12.14 20.35 1.47
C ASP A 201 11.56 21.24 0.34
N ASP A 202 11.25 22.51 0.67
CA ASP A 202 10.67 23.47 -0.29
C ASP A 202 11.53 23.64 -1.55
N ARG A 203 12.87 23.61 -1.39
CA ARG A 203 13.80 23.67 -2.52
C ARG A 203 13.63 22.48 -3.46
N VAL A 204 13.52 21.28 -2.88
CA VAL A 204 13.30 20.03 -3.63
C VAL A 204 11.93 20.04 -4.27
N ALA A 205 10.91 20.50 -3.55
CA ALA A 205 9.54 20.62 -4.05
C ALA A 205 9.46 21.49 -5.31
N LYS A 206 10.11 22.68 -5.29
CA LYS A 206 10.19 23.56 -6.47
C LYS A 206 10.85 22.85 -7.66
N LYS A 207 11.96 22.15 -7.42
CA LYS A 207 12.67 21.40 -8.47
C LYS A 207 11.82 20.25 -9.03
N VAL A 208 11.11 19.51 -8.20
CA VAL A 208 10.18 18.44 -8.61
C VAL A 208 9.07 18.99 -9.52
N ILE A 209 8.52 20.17 -9.18
CA ILE A 209 7.52 20.84 -10.01
C ILE A 209 8.11 21.27 -11.37
N GLU A 210 9.32 21.86 -11.38
CA GLU A 210 10.01 22.27 -12.60
C GLU A 210 10.35 21.08 -13.51
N ASP A 211 10.83 19.99 -12.95
CA ASP A 211 11.12 18.76 -13.69
C ASP A 211 9.82 18.10 -14.19
N GLY A 212 8.76 18.18 -13.42
CA GLY A 212 7.42 17.74 -13.82
C GLY A 212 6.93 18.49 -15.08
N LYS A 213 7.21 19.79 -15.21
CA LYS A 213 6.87 20.59 -16.41
C LYS A 213 7.57 20.10 -17.69
N LYS A 214 8.73 19.47 -17.54
CA LYS A 214 9.51 18.90 -18.66
C LYS A 214 9.18 17.43 -18.93
N SER A 215 8.38 16.81 -18.07
CA SER A 215 8.08 15.38 -18.17
C SER A 215 7.08 15.12 -19.30
N ILE A 216 7.40 14.16 -20.16
CA ILE A 216 6.48 13.63 -21.18
C ILE A 216 5.27 12.88 -20.59
N PHE A 217 5.29 12.61 -19.28
CA PHE A 217 4.25 11.90 -18.57
C PHE A 217 3.15 12.81 -18.01
N THR A 218 3.29 14.13 -18.08
CA THR A 218 2.32 15.09 -17.61
C THR A 218 1.57 15.73 -18.77
N TRP A 219 0.24 15.55 -18.81
CA TRP A 219 -0.62 16.20 -19.80
C TRP A 219 -0.72 17.72 -19.56
N LYS A 220 -0.70 18.11 -18.29
CA LYS A 220 -0.66 19.50 -17.85
C LYS A 220 0.43 19.61 -16.78
N PRO A 221 1.42 20.51 -16.95
CA PRO A 221 2.45 20.65 -15.94
C PRO A 221 1.85 21.16 -14.62
N PRO A 222 2.13 20.48 -13.49
CA PRO A 222 1.62 20.92 -12.20
C PRO A 222 2.24 22.26 -11.80
N THR A 223 1.46 23.09 -11.14
CA THR A 223 1.90 24.40 -10.61
C THR A 223 2.26 24.33 -9.12
N SER A 224 1.78 23.28 -8.42
CA SER A 224 2.05 23.02 -7.01
C SER A 224 2.10 21.52 -6.72
N LEU A 225 2.64 21.14 -5.55
CA LEU A 225 2.58 19.74 -5.06
C LEU A 225 1.14 19.30 -4.78
N GLU A 226 0.29 20.22 -4.34
CA GLU A 226 -1.12 19.95 -4.10
C GLU A 226 -1.85 19.60 -5.41
N GLU A 227 -1.65 20.38 -6.47
CA GLU A 227 -2.20 20.09 -7.80
C GLU A 227 -1.68 18.75 -8.32
N MET A 228 -0.38 18.46 -8.16
CA MET A 228 0.21 17.16 -8.53
C MET A 228 -0.43 16.00 -7.77
N GLY A 229 -0.65 16.17 -6.46
CA GLY A 229 -1.33 15.19 -5.62
C GLY A 229 -2.78 14.97 -6.05
N HIS A 230 -3.49 16.05 -6.37
CA HIS A 230 -4.87 16.01 -6.85
C HIS A 230 -5.00 15.29 -8.21
N GLU A 231 -4.14 15.62 -9.16
CA GLU A 231 -4.10 14.95 -10.46
C GLU A 231 -3.74 13.47 -10.35
N PHE A 232 -2.78 13.13 -9.47
CA PHE A 232 -2.44 11.75 -9.17
C PHE A 232 -3.65 10.99 -8.62
N LYS A 233 -4.36 11.58 -7.65
CA LYS A 233 -5.57 10.99 -7.05
C LYS A 233 -6.66 10.77 -8.10
N GLN A 234 -6.94 11.74 -8.95
CA GLN A 234 -7.99 11.66 -9.97
C GLN A 234 -7.65 10.70 -11.12
N GLY A 235 -6.38 10.59 -11.47
CA GLY A 235 -5.95 9.78 -12.61
C GLY A 235 -5.84 8.29 -12.34
N GLY A 236 -5.85 7.88 -11.06
CA GLY A 236 -5.63 6.49 -10.67
C GLY A 236 -6.91 5.65 -10.58
N MET A 237 -6.72 4.34 -10.50
CA MET A 237 -7.81 3.40 -10.21
C MET A 237 -8.44 3.74 -8.84
N HIS A 238 -9.77 3.68 -8.73
CA HIS A 238 -10.45 3.92 -7.45
C HIS A 238 -9.99 2.91 -6.38
N PRO A 239 -9.63 3.36 -5.15
CA PRO A 239 -9.09 2.49 -4.09
C PRO A 239 -9.99 1.31 -3.73
N SER A 240 -11.32 1.46 -3.84
CA SER A 240 -12.24 0.34 -3.59
C SER A 240 -12.11 -0.80 -4.60
N LYS A 241 -11.81 -0.49 -5.88
CA LYS A 241 -11.51 -1.51 -6.89
C LYS A 241 -10.19 -2.22 -6.56
N ALA A 242 -9.19 -1.47 -6.13
CA ALA A 242 -7.90 -2.02 -5.69
C ALA A 242 -8.08 -2.97 -4.49
N ALA A 243 -8.80 -2.56 -3.46
CA ALA A 243 -9.10 -3.39 -2.29
C ALA A 243 -9.84 -4.69 -2.66
N LYS A 244 -10.82 -4.64 -3.59
CA LYS A 244 -11.50 -5.85 -4.09
C LYS A 244 -10.52 -6.81 -4.78
N ILE A 245 -9.57 -6.31 -5.55
CA ILE A 245 -8.54 -7.13 -6.22
C ILE A 245 -7.62 -7.78 -5.19
N ILE A 246 -7.20 -7.03 -4.15
CA ILE A 246 -6.39 -7.57 -3.06
C ILE A 246 -7.13 -8.72 -2.38
N LEU A 247 -8.34 -8.50 -1.89
CA LEU A 247 -9.13 -9.52 -1.21
C LEU A 247 -9.41 -10.75 -2.09
N SER A 248 -9.69 -10.54 -3.38
CA SER A 248 -9.81 -11.65 -4.34
C SER A 248 -8.49 -12.42 -4.51
N GLY A 249 -7.36 -11.72 -4.47
CA GLY A 249 -6.03 -12.34 -4.53
C GLY A 249 -5.73 -13.21 -3.31
N VAL A 250 -6.07 -12.72 -2.10
CA VAL A 250 -5.95 -13.47 -0.84
C VAL A 250 -6.84 -14.72 -0.88
N LYS A 251 -8.14 -14.58 -1.25
CA LYS A 251 -9.04 -15.74 -1.39
C LYS A 251 -8.51 -16.80 -2.35
N LYS A 252 -7.75 -16.42 -3.39
CA LYS A 252 -7.16 -17.30 -4.40
C LYS A 252 -5.73 -17.75 -4.07
N ASN A 253 -5.23 -17.44 -2.90
CA ASN A 253 -3.86 -17.71 -2.44
C ASN A 253 -2.78 -17.27 -3.46
N LYS A 254 -2.89 -16.05 -4.00
CA LYS A 254 -1.91 -15.54 -4.96
C LYS A 254 -0.72 -14.95 -4.23
N ARG A 255 0.47 -15.51 -4.39
CA ARG A 255 1.72 -14.95 -3.81
C ARG A 255 1.99 -13.52 -4.26
N ARG A 256 1.74 -13.19 -5.55
CA ARG A 256 1.83 -11.84 -6.12
C ARG A 256 0.45 -11.37 -6.56
N ILE A 257 0.02 -10.21 -6.08
CA ILE A 257 -1.28 -9.61 -6.40
C ILE A 257 -1.03 -8.29 -7.15
N PHE A 258 -1.11 -8.34 -8.48
CA PHE A 258 -1.00 -7.15 -9.33
C PHE A 258 -2.33 -6.41 -9.42
N ILE A 259 -2.29 -5.08 -9.23
CA ILE A 259 -3.46 -4.22 -9.32
C ILE A 259 -3.27 -3.24 -10.47
N GLY A 260 -4.12 -3.36 -11.48
CA GLY A 260 -4.07 -2.57 -12.70
C GLY A 260 -3.41 -3.31 -13.88
N LEU A 261 -3.75 -2.87 -15.07
CA LEU A 261 -3.12 -3.36 -16.30
C LEU A 261 -1.70 -2.81 -16.44
N ASP A 262 -1.50 -1.57 -16.00
CA ASP A 262 -0.21 -0.89 -15.92
C ASP A 262 0.81 -1.72 -15.13
N ALA A 263 0.43 -2.22 -13.94
CA ALA A 263 1.31 -3.05 -13.11
C ALA A 263 1.74 -4.33 -13.84
N ARG A 264 0.83 -4.97 -14.58
CA ARG A 264 1.13 -6.20 -15.31
C ARG A 264 2.02 -5.96 -16.53
N LEU A 265 1.73 -4.88 -17.29
CA LEU A 265 2.51 -4.53 -18.49
C LEU A 265 3.94 -4.12 -18.11
N LEU A 266 4.11 -3.38 -17.02
CA LEU A 266 5.43 -2.96 -16.55
C LEU A 266 6.24 -4.14 -15.99
N ASP A 267 5.61 -5.08 -15.24
CA ASP A 267 6.28 -6.31 -14.82
C ASP A 267 6.73 -7.13 -16.03
N LEU A 268 5.87 -7.29 -17.04
CA LEU A 268 6.23 -8.00 -18.26
C LEU A 268 7.36 -7.30 -19.03
N SER A 269 7.29 -5.98 -19.17
CA SER A 269 8.32 -5.18 -19.84
C SER A 269 9.68 -5.33 -19.16
N GLN A 270 9.74 -5.26 -17.84
CA GLN A 270 10.98 -5.43 -17.08
C GLN A 270 11.56 -6.84 -17.25
N ARG A 271 10.73 -7.88 -17.34
CA ARG A 271 11.18 -9.27 -17.56
C ARG A 271 11.73 -9.50 -18.94
N LEU A 272 11.09 -8.94 -19.96
CA LEU A 272 11.49 -9.11 -21.36
C LEU A 272 12.67 -8.20 -21.74
N PHE A 273 12.72 -6.99 -21.19
CA PHE A 273 13.71 -5.96 -21.53
C PHE A 273 14.40 -5.39 -20.27
N PRO A 274 15.11 -6.20 -19.46
CA PRO A 274 15.63 -5.78 -18.14
C PRO A 274 16.57 -4.55 -18.20
N LYS A 275 17.29 -4.37 -19.31
CA LYS A 275 18.18 -3.21 -19.52
C LYS A 275 17.49 -1.98 -20.09
N HIS A 276 16.33 -2.17 -20.75
CA HIS A 276 15.72 -1.13 -21.58
C HIS A 276 14.24 -0.86 -21.25
N TYR A 277 13.67 -1.47 -20.21
CA TYR A 277 12.28 -1.29 -19.84
C TYR A 277 11.90 0.19 -19.68
N HIS A 278 12.82 1.05 -19.21
CA HIS A 278 12.60 2.49 -19.08
C HIS A 278 12.32 3.17 -20.45
N LYS A 279 12.85 2.65 -21.56
CA LYS A 279 12.56 3.13 -22.91
C LYS A 279 11.19 2.67 -23.41
N THR A 280 10.74 1.48 -22.99
CA THR A 280 9.43 0.95 -23.38
C THR A 280 8.28 1.73 -22.73
N TRP A 281 8.51 2.44 -21.64
CA TRP A 281 7.53 3.32 -21.02
C TRP A 281 7.01 4.39 -21.98
N ILE A 282 7.87 4.97 -22.80
CA ILE A 282 7.52 5.97 -23.82
C ILE A 282 6.47 5.43 -24.80
N LEU A 283 6.52 4.12 -25.08
CA LEU A 283 5.58 3.45 -25.97
C LEU A 283 4.26 3.11 -25.28
N PHE A 284 4.28 2.77 -23.99
CA PHE A 284 3.11 2.30 -23.25
C PHE A 284 2.32 3.42 -22.56
N VAL A 285 2.96 4.54 -22.19
CA VAL A 285 2.29 5.64 -21.50
C VAL A 285 1.13 6.24 -22.30
N PRO A 286 1.26 6.54 -23.59
CA PRO A 286 0.11 7.00 -24.39
C PRO A 286 -1.03 5.99 -24.41
N PHE A 287 -0.69 4.70 -24.48
CA PHE A 287 -1.68 3.61 -24.46
C PHE A 287 -2.38 3.49 -23.08
N LEU A 288 -1.64 3.61 -21.99
CA LEU A 288 -2.21 3.60 -20.62
C LEU A 288 -3.12 4.80 -20.37
N LEU A 289 -2.80 5.97 -20.94
CA LEU A 289 -3.62 7.18 -20.87
C LEU A 289 -4.96 7.03 -21.61
N LEU A 290 -5.05 6.17 -22.64
CA LEU A 290 -6.32 5.88 -23.35
C LEU A 290 -7.30 5.07 -22.48
N PHE A 291 -6.81 4.30 -21.51
CA PHE A 291 -7.61 3.50 -20.57
C PHE A 291 -7.84 4.18 -19.22
N ARG A 292 -7.45 5.44 -19.11
CA ARG A 292 -7.69 6.25 -17.91
C ARG A 292 -9.21 6.35 -17.66
N ASP A 293 -9.66 5.97 -16.48
CA ASP A 293 -11.06 6.10 -16.07
C ASP A 293 -11.44 7.60 -16.06
N LYS A 294 -12.14 8.05 -17.12
CA LYS A 294 -12.52 9.47 -17.32
C LYS A 294 -13.67 9.94 -16.41
N LYS A 295 -14.19 9.08 -15.54
CA LYS A 295 -15.26 9.46 -14.61
C LYS A 295 -14.67 10.12 -13.39
N PRO A 296 -15.08 11.37 -13.09
CA PRO A 296 -14.70 11.99 -11.83
C PRO A 296 -15.16 11.10 -10.68
N LEU A 297 -14.29 10.93 -9.68
CA LEU A 297 -14.65 10.28 -8.42
C LEU A 297 -15.86 11.03 -7.87
N ARG A 298 -17.04 10.40 -7.85
CA ARG A 298 -18.14 10.91 -7.03
C ARG A 298 -17.64 10.89 -5.59
N SER A 299 -17.61 12.07 -4.97
CA SER A 299 -17.28 12.24 -3.58
C SER A 299 -18.19 11.34 -2.75
N LEU A 300 -17.60 10.29 -2.19
CA LEU A 300 -18.06 9.64 -0.98
C LEU A 300 -17.06 10.12 0.09
N ASP A 301 -16.98 11.45 0.25
CA ASP A 301 -16.28 12.09 1.36
C ASP A 301 -17.24 12.22 2.54
#